data_abc1e89b8612459e4fcbd90fd8716c6a
#
_entry.id   abc1e89b8612459e4fcbd90fd8716c6a
#
_cell.length_a   1.000
_cell.length_b   1.000
_cell.length_c   1.000
_cell.angle_alpha   90.00
_cell.angle_beta   90.00
_cell.angle_gamma   90.00
#
_symmetry.space_group_name_H-M   'P 1'
#
loop_
_entity.id
_entity.type
_entity.pdbx_description
1 polymer ?
#
loop_
_entity_poly.entity_id
_entity_poly.type
_entity_poly.pdbx_seq_one_letter_code
_entity_poly.pdbx_strand_id
1 'polypeptide(L)'
;VASFLESHDDIYSSYIEILTRGGYFSLMKAYGEYTCFAPTNDAITRYLFEQDSIYKSTLDTGDPIWTGVTSPELSELSDSMCRVISRTHLLPDVYLTTDMEGDIIPTMNMNDRYLSLGYDVDENNLNVLLINGTAEIIAKDEELENGVVHTIASVLNPSTNMVPTQIKEHEYFRIFSEALELTGYDEQMQ
;
A
#
# COMPACT_ATOMS: atom_id res chain seq x y z
N VAL A 1 -5.63 -9.03 15.70
CA VAL A 1 -5.82 -8.21 14.49
C VAL A 1 -7.03 -8.69 13.70
N ALA A 2 -7.10 -9.95 13.25
CA ALA A 2 -8.22 -10.43 12.43
C ALA A 2 -9.59 -10.27 13.11
N SER A 3 -9.72 -10.63 14.39
CA SER A 3 -10.98 -10.50 15.13
C SER A 3 -11.42 -9.04 15.30
N PHE A 4 -10.48 -8.12 15.40
CA PHE A 4 -10.78 -6.69 15.42
C PHE A 4 -11.38 -6.23 14.10
N LEU A 5 -10.78 -6.59 12.98
CA LEU A 5 -11.30 -6.27 11.65
C LEU A 5 -12.70 -6.87 11.44
N GLU A 6 -12.92 -8.14 11.85
CA GLU A 6 -14.22 -8.83 11.78
C GLU A 6 -15.29 -8.13 12.63
N SER A 7 -14.92 -7.53 13.77
CA SER A 7 -15.88 -6.81 14.63
C SER A 7 -16.23 -5.42 14.11
N HIS A 8 -15.51 -4.92 13.12
CA HIS A 8 -15.72 -3.64 12.44
C HIS A 8 -15.84 -3.83 10.92
N ASP A 9 -16.63 -4.83 10.50
CA ASP A 9 -16.81 -5.21 9.10
C ASP A 9 -17.51 -4.10 8.28
N ASP A 10 -18.30 -3.25 8.94
CA ASP A 10 -18.87 -2.03 8.36
C ASP A 10 -17.79 -1.07 7.80
N ILE A 11 -16.57 -1.09 8.37
CA ILE A 11 -15.44 -0.25 7.95
C ILE A 11 -14.45 -1.02 7.08
N TYR A 12 -14.23 -2.33 7.34
CA TYR A 12 -13.12 -3.09 6.77
C TYR A 12 -13.53 -4.29 5.91
N SER A 13 -14.81 -4.48 5.58
CA SER A 13 -15.27 -5.65 4.82
C SER A 13 -14.50 -5.88 3.52
N SER A 14 -14.21 -4.81 2.77
CA SER A 14 -13.43 -4.90 1.53
C SER A 14 -11.98 -5.30 1.79
N TYR A 15 -11.37 -4.81 2.87
CA TYR A 15 -10.01 -5.20 3.23
C TYR A 15 -9.92 -6.63 3.74
N ILE A 16 -10.92 -7.09 4.50
CA ILE A 16 -11.05 -8.50 4.93
C ILE A 16 -11.12 -9.42 3.71
N GLU A 17 -11.87 -9.05 2.68
CA GLU A 17 -11.94 -9.81 1.42
C GLU A 17 -10.56 -9.86 0.73
N ILE A 18 -9.86 -8.72 0.60
CA ILE A 18 -8.51 -8.66 0.04
C ILE A 18 -7.54 -9.56 0.83
N LEU A 19 -7.54 -9.48 2.15
CA LEU A 19 -6.70 -10.31 3.01
C LEU A 19 -7.02 -11.81 2.86
N THR A 20 -8.30 -12.14 2.73
CA THR A 20 -8.77 -13.53 2.57
C THR A 20 -8.33 -14.10 1.24
N ARG A 21 -8.58 -13.39 0.13
CA ARG A 21 -8.18 -13.78 -1.22
C ARG A 21 -6.66 -13.78 -1.40
N GLY A 22 -5.97 -12.86 -0.74
CA GLY A 22 -4.51 -12.81 -0.68
C GLY A 22 -3.87 -13.92 0.14
N GLY A 23 -4.64 -14.61 1.01
CA GLY A 23 -4.21 -15.71 1.87
C GLY A 23 -3.59 -15.24 3.20
N TYR A 24 -3.73 -13.97 3.58
CA TYR A 24 -3.14 -13.39 4.79
C TYR A 24 -4.11 -13.30 5.97
N PHE A 25 -5.40 -13.39 5.75
CA PHE A 25 -6.38 -13.28 6.84
C PHE A 25 -6.23 -14.40 7.89
N SER A 26 -5.96 -15.63 7.44
CA SER A 26 -5.70 -16.77 8.34
C SER A 26 -4.38 -16.62 9.11
N LEU A 27 -3.36 -15.99 8.50
CA LEU A 27 -2.10 -15.69 9.18
C LEU A 27 -2.33 -14.71 10.35
N MET A 28 -3.19 -13.73 10.16
CA MET A 28 -3.50 -12.72 11.18
C MET A 28 -4.39 -13.26 12.33
N LYS A 29 -4.93 -14.48 12.20
CA LYS A 29 -5.59 -15.21 13.30
C LYS A 29 -4.60 -15.98 14.17
N ALA A 30 -3.41 -16.26 13.66
CA ALA A 30 -2.38 -16.98 14.38
C ALA A 30 -1.63 -16.06 15.36
N TYR A 31 -0.88 -16.66 16.26
CA TYR A 31 0.06 -15.93 17.10
C TYR A 31 1.16 -15.31 16.25
N GLY A 32 1.47 -14.07 16.53
CA GLY A 32 2.47 -13.29 15.82
C GLY A 32 2.43 -11.87 16.32
N GLU A 33 3.39 -11.07 15.90
CA GLU A 33 3.44 -9.63 16.16
C GLU A 33 3.39 -8.92 14.81
N TYR A 34 2.33 -8.13 14.59
CA TYR A 34 2.09 -7.48 13.31
C TYR A 34 1.66 -6.03 13.51
N THR A 35 2.14 -5.17 12.63
CA THR A 35 1.49 -3.88 12.38
C THR A 35 0.65 -3.99 11.11
N CYS A 36 -0.63 -3.67 11.23
CA CYS A 36 -1.58 -3.70 10.14
C CYS A 36 -2.05 -2.27 9.81
N PHE A 37 -1.70 -1.77 8.63
CA PHE A 37 -2.27 -0.55 8.08
C PHE A 37 -3.57 -0.90 7.36
N ALA A 38 -4.70 -0.75 8.02
CA ALA A 38 -6.01 -1.18 7.52
C ALA A 38 -6.70 -0.04 6.76
N PRO A 39 -6.83 -0.12 5.43
CA PRO A 39 -7.60 0.85 4.66
C PRO A 39 -9.10 0.65 4.89
N THR A 40 -9.85 1.75 4.93
CA THR A 40 -11.30 1.72 5.01
C THR A 40 -11.93 1.24 3.69
N ASN A 41 -13.20 0.86 3.73
CA ASN A 41 -13.97 0.52 2.52
C ASN A 41 -13.96 1.67 1.50
N ASP A 42 -14.06 2.93 1.97
CA ASP A 42 -14.00 4.12 1.12
C ASP A 42 -12.61 4.30 0.48
N ALA A 43 -11.54 4.01 1.22
CA ALA A 43 -10.18 4.05 0.71
C ALA A 43 -9.99 3.02 -0.42
N ILE A 44 -10.51 1.81 -0.25
CA ILE A 44 -10.44 0.75 -1.26
C ILE A 44 -11.29 1.11 -2.48
N THR A 45 -12.49 1.63 -2.28
CA THR A 45 -13.34 2.08 -3.39
C THR A 45 -12.65 3.14 -4.23
N ARG A 46 -12.04 4.16 -3.59
CA ARG A 46 -11.28 5.20 -4.31
C ARG A 46 -10.10 4.61 -5.08
N TYR A 47 -9.35 3.71 -4.45
CA TYR A 47 -8.23 3.02 -5.09
C TYR A 47 -8.67 2.27 -6.35
N LEU A 48 -9.77 1.53 -6.31
CA LEU A 48 -10.31 0.82 -7.48
C LEU A 48 -10.68 1.77 -8.62
N PHE A 49 -11.30 2.91 -8.33
CA PHE A 49 -11.61 3.93 -9.34
C PHE A 49 -10.36 4.54 -9.96
N GLU A 50 -9.33 4.81 -9.16
CA GLU A 50 -8.05 5.33 -9.66
C GLU A 50 -7.36 4.33 -10.57
N GLN A 51 -7.34 3.05 -10.20
CA GLN A 51 -6.74 1.99 -11.01
C GLN A 51 -7.50 1.79 -12.33
N ASP A 52 -8.83 1.81 -12.32
CA ASP A 52 -9.64 1.72 -13.54
C ASP A 52 -9.35 2.89 -14.49
N SER A 53 -9.21 4.11 -13.98
CA SER A 53 -8.86 5.29 -14.77
C SER A 53 -7.45 5.19 -15.37
N ILE A 54 -6.46 4.75 -14.59
CA ILE A 54 -5.09 4.50 -15.07
C ILE A 54 -5.09 3.38 -16.10
N TYR A 55 -5.78 2.28 -15.85
CA TYR A 55 -5.89 1.16 -16.77
C TYR A 55 -6.46 1.58 -18.11
N LYS A 56 -7.56 2.35 -18.12
CA LYS A 56 -8.15 2.89 -19.37
C LYS A 56 -7.18 3.79 -20.14
N SER A 57 -6.36 4.56 -19.45
CA SER A 57 -5.35 5.41 -20.08
C SER A 57 -4.16 4.60 -20.63
N THR A 58 -3.81 3.46 -20.02
CA THR A 58 -2.70 2.60 -20.43
C THR A 58 -3.07 1.59 -21.52
N LEU A 59 -4.36 1.37 -21.78
CA LEU A 59 -4.81 0.58 -22.95
C LEU A 59 -4.27 1.13 -24.27
N ASP A 60 -4.05 2.44 -24.35
CA ASP A 60 -3.43 3.09 -25.51
C ASP A 60 -1.91 2.89 -25.60
N THR A 61 -1.25 2.46 -24.52
CA THR A 61 0.23 2.32 -24.43
C THR A 61 0.72 0.88 -24.39
N GLY A 62 -0.18 -0.09 -24.19
CA GLY A 62 0.14 -1.53 -24.32
C GLY A 62 0.82 -2.17 -23.11
N ASP A 63 0.82 -1.54 -21.95
CA ASP A 63 1.46 -2.07 -20.75
C ASP A 63 0.43 -2.71 -19.80
N PRO A 64 0.38 -4.05 -19.66
CA PRO A 64 -0.76 -4.78 -19.08
C PRO A 64 -0.55 -5.19 -17.62
N ILE A 65 -0.12 -4.31 -16.72
CA ILE A 65 0.06 -4.68 -15.30
C ILE A 65 -1.28 -5.00 -14.59
N TRP A 66 -2.40 -4.47 -15.11
CA TRP A 66 -3.74 -4.59 -14.51
C TRP A 66 -4.77 -5.23 -15.46
N THR A 67 -4.37 -6.23 -16.22
CA THR A 67 -5.31 -6.95 -17.10
C THR A 67 -6.41 -7.63 -16.28
N GLY A 68 -7.62 -7.10 -16.33
CA GLY A 68 -8.81 -7.72 -15.75
C GLY A 68 -9.70 -6.82 -14.91
N VAL A 69 -9.28 -5.59 -14.56
CA VAL A 69 -10.17 -4.66 -13.85
C VAL A 69 -10.89 -3.79 -14.87
N THR A 70 -12.09 -4.18 -15.26
CA THR A 70 -12.94 -3.43 -16.21
C THR A 70 -13.99 -2.56 -15.52
N SER A 71 -14.20 -2.77 -14.22
CA SER A 71 -15.07 -1.96 -13.35
C SER A 71 -14.43 -1.79 -11.97
N PRO A 72 -14.83 -0.75 -11.20
CA PRO A 72 -14.32 -0.52 -9.85
C PRO A 72 -14.86 -1.51 -8.81
N GLU A 73 -15.18 -2.75 -9.19
CA GLU A 73 -15.64 -3.78 -8.26
C GLU A 73 -14.47 -4.59 -7.71
N LEU A 74 -14.48 -4.81 -6.40
CA LEU A 74 -13.46 -5.58 -5.71
C LEU A 74 -13.33 -7.02 -6.25
N SER A 75 -14.44 -7.59 -6.72
CA SER A 75 -14.52 -8.93 -7.31
C SER A 75 -13.62 -9.11 -8.53
N GLU A 76 -13.27 -8.03 -9.21
CA GLU A 76 -12.43 -8.06 -10.43
C GLU A 76 -10.92 -7.98 -10.14
N LEU A 77 -10.53 -7.62 -8.91
CA LEU A 77 -9.13 -7.74 -8.51
C LEU A 77 -8.69 -9.21 -8.58
N SER A 78 -7.53 -9.46 -9.18
CA SER A 78 -6.94 -10.80 -9.15
C SER A 78 -6.47 -11.17 -7.74
N ASP A 79 -6.48 -12.47 -7.40
CA ASP A 79 -5.96 -12.95 -6.11
C ASP A 79 -4.46 -12.63 -5.95
N SER A 80 -3.73 -12.57 -7.06
CA SER A 80 -2.34 -12.14 -7.07
C SER A 80 -2.20 -10.70 -6.58
N MET A 81 -3.10 -9.80 -7.03
CA MET A 81 -3.10 -8.41 -6.61
C MET A 81 -3.57 -8.27 -5.15
N CYS A 82 -4.61 -9.01 -4.76
CA CYS A 82 -5.03 -9.07 -3.36
C CYS A 82 -3.86 -9.49 -2.43
N ARG A 83 -3.04 -10.43 -2.88
CA ARG A 83 -1.83 -10.85 -2.15
C ARG A 83 -0.79 -9.73 -2.04
N VAL A 84 -0.52 -9.02 -3.11
CA VAL A 84 0.45 -7.91 -3.12
C VAL A 84 -0.04 -6.77 -2.22
N ILE A 85 -1.31 -6.39 -2.32
CA ILE A 85 -1.91 -5.37 -1.44
C ILE A 85 -1.80 -5.82 0.02
N SER A 86 -2.21 -7.06 0.35
CA SER A 86 -2.11 -7.58 1.72
C SER A 86 -0.70 -7.47 2.28
N ARG A 87 0.30 -7.91 1.51
CA ARG A 87 1.72 -7.85 1.91
C ARG A 87 2.23 -6.43 2.09
N THR A 88 1.75 -5.50 1.28
CA THR A 88 2.18 -4.10 1.35
C THR A 88 1.69 -3.42 2.64
N HIS A 89 0.53 -3.85 3.15
CA HIS A 89 -0.11 -3.27 4.34
C HIS A 89 0.27 -3.93 5.67
N LEU A 90 1.13 -4.95 5.66
CA LEU A 90 1.51 -5.70 6.85
C LEU A 90 3.02 -5.59 7.12
N LEU A 91 3.36 -5.26 8.36
CA LEU A 91 4.73 -5.34 8.87
C LEU A 91 4.84 -6.55 9.82
N PRO A 92 5.93 -7.32 9.75
CA PRO A 92 6.19 -8.45 10.66
C PRO A 92 6.83 -7.98 11.98
N ASP A 93 6.31 -6.90 12.56
CA ASP A 93 6.76 -6.33 13.82
C ASP A 93 5.68 -5.35 14.34
N VAL A 94 5.73 -4.97 15.62
CA VAL A 94 4.78 -4.04 16.24
C VAL A 94 5.36 -2.63 16.28
N TYR A 95 4.64 -1.68 15.70
CA TYR A 95 4.96 -0.26 15.72
C TYR A 95 3.75 0.56 16.17
N LEU A 96 3.85 1.22 17.31
CA LEU A 96 2.95 2.30 17.66
C LEU A 96 3.35 3.59 16.96
N THR A 97 2.46 4.54 16.83
CA THR A 97 2.81 5.84 16.23
C THR A 97 3.91 6.57 16.98
N THR A 98 4.09 6.28 18.28
CA THR A 98 5.20 6.79 19.11
C THR A 98 6.55 6.18 18.73
N ASP A 99 6.58 5.01 18.11
CA ASP A 99 7.80 4.32 17.68
C ASP A 99 8.16 4.66 16.23
N MET A 100 7.26 5.34 15.53
CA MET A 100 7.43 5.77 14.14
C MET A 100 8.19 7.09 14.09
N GLU A 101 9.50 7.04 14.35
CA GLU A 101 10.38 8.20 14.31
C GLU A 101 11.20 8.23 13.01
N GLY A 102 11.52 9.46 12.54
CA GLY A 102 12.33 9.64 11.33
C GLY A 102 11.53 9.62 10.03
N ASP A 103 12.18 9.25 8.94
CA ASP A 103 11.61 9.31 7.58
C ASP A 103 11.11 7.96 7.05
N ILE A 104 11.47 6.85 7.70
CA ILE A 104 11.10 5.49 7.30
C ILE A 104 10.85 4.59 8.52
N ILE A 105 9.94 3.63 8.38
CA ILE A 105 9.82 2.54 9.34
C ILE A 105 11.00 1.58 9.12
N PRO A 106 11.78 1.22 10.16
CA PRO A 106 13.04 0.48 9.99
C PRO A 106 12.85 -0.99 9.58
N THR A 107 11.62 -1.51 9.64
CA THR A 107 11.28 -2.87 9.20
C THR A 107 10.59 -2.84 7.85
N MET A 108 10.98 -3.73 6.94
CA MET A 108 10.31 -3.91 5.65
C MET A 108 8.93 -4.53 5.86
N ASN A 109 7.96 -4.11 5.05
CA ASN A 109 6.67 -4.77 4.97
C ASN A 109 6.80 -6.19 4.40
N MET A 110 5.74 -6.98 4.45
CA MET A 110 5.75 -8.36 3.92
C MET A 110 5.93 -8.44 2.40
N ASN A 111 5.97 -7.30 1.70
CA ASN A 111 6.29 -7.18 0.27
C ASN A 111 7.73 -6.71 0.02
N ASP A 112 8.61 -6.83 1.03
CA ASP A 112 10.04 -6.51 0.99
C ASP A 112 10.31 -5.04 0.61
N ARG A 113 9.49 -4.12 1.12
CA ARG A 113 9.62 -2.67 0.90
C ARG A 113 9.57 -1.91 2.23
N TYR A 114 10.40 -0.88 2.34
CA TYR A 114 10.29 0.09 3.42
C TYR A 114 9.09 1.02 3.20
N LEU A 115 8.44 1.39 4.28
CA LEU A 115 7.40 2.40 4.28
C LEU A 115 7.99 3.73 4.77
N SER A 116 7.83 4.78 3.96
CA SER A 116 8.26 6.12 4.36
C SER A 116 7.23 6.77 5.28
N LEU A 117 7.72 7.60 6.19
CA LEU A 117 6.93 8.42 7.09
C LEU A 117 6.95 9.86 6.61
N GLY A 118 5.80 10.49 6.60
CA GLY A 118 5.64 11.91 6.31
C GLY A 118 4.71 12.56 7.32
N TYR A 119 4.85 13.85 7.46
CA TYR A 119 3.99 14.66 8.33
C TYR A 119 3.39 15.78 7.51
N ASP A 120 2.11 15.99 7.69
CA ASP A 120 1.37 17.10 7.06
C ASP A 120 0.46 17.75 8.10
N VAL A 121 -0.26 18.76 7.70
CA VAL A 121 -1.21 19.49 8.54
C VAL A 121 -2.57 19.42 7.86
N ASP A 122 -3.57 18.90 8.58
CA ASP A 122 -4.94 18.84 8.09
C ASP A 122 -5.63 20.23 7.99
N GLU A 123 -6.84 20.27 7.49
CA GLU A 123 -7.65 21.49 7.35
C GLU A 123 -7.88 22.22 8.69
N ASN A 124 -7.72 21.53 9.82
CA ASN A 124 -7.88 22.05 11.17
C ASN A 124 -6.54 22.47 11.82
N ASN A 125 -5.44 22.50 11.07
CA ASN A 125 -4.06 22.72 11.55
C ASN A 125 -3.58 21.66 12.57
N LEU A 126 -4.07 20.42 12.47
CA LEU A 126 -3.58 19.28 13.26
C LEU A 126 -2.54 18.50 12.45
N ASN A 127 -1.46 18.11 13.14
CA ASN A 127 -0.44 17.26 12.52
C ASN A 127 -1.02 15.87 12.22
N VAL A 128 -0.88 15.45 10.99
CA VAL A 128 -1.27 14.12 10.51
C VAL A 128 -0.03 13.34 10.10
N LEU A 129 -0.03 12.04 10.36
CA LEU A 129 1.03 11.13 9.96
C LEU A 129 0.62 10.45 8.65
N LEU A 130 1.51 10.54 7.67
CA LEU A 130 1.33 9.96 6.35
C LEU A 130 2.27 8.78 6.16
N ILE A 131 1.75 7.68 5.62
CA ILE A 131 2.56 6.56 5.15
C ILE A 131 2.72 6.69 3.62
N ASN A 132 3.96 6.56 3.15
CA ASN A 132 4.34 6.74 1.74
C ASN A 132 3.89 8.09 1.14
N GLY A 133 3.78 9.12 1.99
CA GLY A 133 3.40 10.47 1.59
C GLY A 133 1.95 10.68 1.16
N THR A 134 1.12 9.63 1.17
CA THR A 134 -0.27 9.69 0.66
C THR A 134 -1.31 9.09 1.59
N ALA A 135 -0.97 8.08 2.36
CA ALA A 135 -1.93 7.38 3.22
C ALA A 135 -1.90 7.96 4.64
N GLU A 136 -2.88 8.82 4.93
CA GLU A 136 -3.09 9.39 6.26
C GLU A 136 -3.55 8.32 7.25
N ILE A 137 -2.94 8.31 8.46
CA ILE A 137 -3.43 7.53 9.59
C ILE A 137 -4.57 8.29 10.26
N ILE A 138 -5.81 7.83 10.08
CA ILE A 138 -7.02 8.45 10.61
C ILE A 138 -7.46 7.90 11.97
N ALA A 139 -7.08 6.65 12.30
CA ALA A 139 -7.18 6.10 13.65
C ALA A 139 -5.92 5.27 13.92
N LYS A 140 -5.35 5.45 15.10
CA LYS A 140 -4.01 4.94 15.43
C LYS A 140 -4.00 4.12 16.69
N ASP A 141 -2.96 3.26 16.79
CA ASP A 141 -2.55 2.60 18.02
C ASP A 141 -3.65 1.71 18.64
N GLU A 142 -4.42 0.99 17.81
CA GLU A 142 -5.33 -0.03 18.30
C GLU A 142 -4.51 -1.30 18.66
N GLU A 143 -4.14 -1.40 19.93
CA GLU A 143 -3.33 -2.49 20.46
C GLU A 143 -4.16 -3.75 20.68
N LEU A 144 -3.69 -4.86 20.13
CA LEU A 144 -4.35 -6.17 20.18
C LEU A 144 -3.34 -7.25 20.65
N GLU A 145 -3.83 -8.42 21.05
CA GLU A 145 -2.98 -9.52 21.56
C GLU A 145 -1.87 -9.95 20.58
N ASN A 146 -2.09 -9.77 19.27
CA ASN A 146 -1.15 -10.20 18.23
C ASN A 146 -0.73 -9.08 17.29
N GLY A 147 -0.68 -7.85 17.78
CA GLY A 147 -0.18 -6.71 17.04
C GLY A 147 -0.97 -5.43 17.22
N VAL A 148 -0.77 -4.48 16.32
CA VAL A 148 -1.42 -3.18 16.32
C VAL A 148 -2.10 -2.92 14.98
N VAL A 149 -3.22 -2.20 15.00
CA VAL A 149 -3.92 -1.74 13.80
C VAL A 149 -3.89 -0.22 13.73
N HIS A 150 -3.53 0.30 12.58
CA HIS A 150 -3.70 1.70 12.21
C HIS A 150 -4.64 1.79 11.03
N THR A 151 -5.73 2.55 11.17
CA THR A 151 -6.67 2.81 10.08
C THR A 151 -6.11 3.88 9.18
N ILE A 152 -6.08 3.63 7.89
CA ILE A 152 -5.58 4.57 6.89
C ILE A 152 -6.66 5.00 5.91
N ALA A 153 -6.57 6.27 5.49
CA ALA A 153 -7.52 6.89 4.58
C ALA A 153 -7.30 6.53 3.09
N SER A 154 -6.16 5.92 2.74
CA SER A 154 -5.83 5.51 1.37
C SER A 154 -5.12 4.18 1.35
N VAL A 155 -5.28 3.41 0.27
CA VAL A 155 -4.55 2.15 0.07
C VAL A 155 -3.06 2.47 -0.16
N LEU A 156 -2.17 1.72 0.51
CA LEU A 156 -0.75 1.76 0.22
C LEU A 156 -0.52 1.15 -1.17
N ASN A 157 -0.33 2.01 -2.15
CA ASN A 157 -0.15 1.55 -3.52
C ASN A 157 1.15 0.74 -3.61
N PRO A 158 1.08 -0.55 -3.96
CA PRO A 158 2.27 -1.33 -4.18
C PRO A 158 3.02 -0.75 -5.38
N SER A 159 4.19 -0.15 -5.15
CA SER A 159 5.03 0.30 -6.25
C SER A 159 5.49 -0.93 -7.05
N THR A 160 4.95 -1.08 -8.24
CA THR A 160 5.35 -2.10 -9.21
C THR A 160 6.45 -1.57 -10.13
N ASN A 161 6.68 -0.26 -10.12
CA ASN A 161 7.67 0.36 -10.97
C ASN A 161 9.08 0.09 -10.44
N MET A 162 9.92 -0.44 -11.31
CA MET A 162 11.35 -0.57 -11.04
C MET A 162 12.02 0.81 -11.02
N VAL A 163 13.15 0.92 -10.31
CA VAL A 163 13.90 2.18 -10.19
C VAL A 163 14.16 2.84 -11.54
N PRO A 164 14.58 2.12 -12.60
CA PRO A 164 14.77 2.72 -13.92
C PRO A 164 13.50 3.36 -14.49
N THR A 165 12.34 2.72 -14.31
CA THR A 165 11.05 3.26 -14.79
C THR A 165 10.69 4.55 -14.04
N GLN A 166 10.83 4.58 -12.73
CA GLN A 166 10.57 5.78 -11.93
C GLN A 166 11.51 6.94 -12.30
N ILE A 167 12.79 6.63 -12.57
CA ILE A 167 13.76 7.65 -13.02
C ILE A 167 13.35 8.22 -14.38
N LYS A 168 12.84 7.39 -15.31
CA LYS A 168 12.39 7.85 -16.63
C LYS A 168 11.15 8.74 -16.58
N GLU A 169 10.25 8.50 -15.66
CA GLU A 169 8.99 9.25 -15.50
C GLU A 169 9.17 10.64 -14.89
N HIS A 170 10.28 10.89 -14.17
CA HIS A 170 10.54 12.17 -13.53
C HIS A 170 11.43 13.09 -14.36
N GLU A 171 10.90 14.24 -14.76
CA GLU A 171 11.59 15.25 -15.57
C GLU A 171 12.95 15.69 -14.96
N TYR A 172 13.06 15.72 -13.63
CA TYR A 172 14.29 16.08 -12.92
C TYR A 172 15.43 15.08 -13.16
N PHE A 173 15.14 13.84 -13.53
CA PHE A 173 16.13 12.79 -13.75
C PHE A 173 16.44 12.54 -15.24
N ARG A 174 15.93 13.37 -16.15
CA ARG A 174 16.09 13.16 -17.60
C ARG A 174 17.53 12.89 -18.04
N ILE A 175 18.49 13.70 -17.58
CA ILE A 175 19.90 13.53 -17.93
C ILE A 175 20.46 12.24 -17.35
N PHE A 176 20.06 11.89 -16.12
CA PHE A 176 20.48 10.65 -15.48
C PHE A 176 19.86 9.43 -16.15
N SER A 177 18.60 9.51 -16.57
CA SER A 177 17.91 8.48 -17.36
C SER A 177 18.64 8.21 -18.68
N GLU A 178 18.98 9.27 -19.44
CA GLU A 178 19.73 9.15 -20.69
C GLU A 178 21.12 8.51 -20.45
N ALA A 179 21.79 8.84 -19.35
CA ALA A 179 23.07 8.23 -18.99
C ALA A 179 22.95 6.74 -18.64
N LEU A 180 21.88 6.33 -17.96
CA LEU A 180 21.61 4.92 -17.65
C LEU A 180 21.37 4.11 -18.92
N GLU A 181 20.60 4.63 -19.87
CA GLU A 181 20.33 3.98 -21.16
C GLU A 181 21.61 3.85 -22.00
N LEU A 182 22.41 4.91 -22.09
CA LEU A 182 23.66 4.92 -22.85
C LEU A 182 24.71 3.95 -22.30
N THR A 183 24.66 3.67 -21.00
CA THR A 183 25.60 2.77 -20.33
C THR A 183 25.08 1.33 -20.20
N GLY A 184 23.79 1.06 -20.51
CA GLY A 184 23.14 -0.23 -20.37
C GLY A 184 22.93 -0.66 -18.91
N TYR A 185 23.09 0.25 -17.95
CA TYR A 185 22.83 -0.06 -16.54
C TYR A 185 21.33 -0.19 -16.21
N ASP A 186 20.46 0.39 -17.01
CA ASP A 186 19.00 0.24 -16.87
C ASP A 186 18.55 -1.23 -17.02
N GLU A 187 19.18 -2.01 -17.88
CA GLU A 187 18.94 -3.46 -18.03
C GLU A 187 19.46 -4.30 -16.84
N GLN A 188 20.48 -3.82 -16.14
CA GLN A 188 21.05 -4.51 -14.98
C GLN A 188 20.29 -4.24 -13.67
N MET A 189 19.43 -3.24 -13.65
CA MET A 189 18.64 -2.83 -12.49
C MET A 189 17.18 -3.34 -12.54
N GLN A 190 16.84 -4.20 -13.51
CA GLN A 190 15.53 -4.82 -13.68
C GLN A 190 15.32 -6.05 -12.81
#